data_5bce3c5ddd5c264575454b8075658116
#
_entry.id   5bce3c5ddd5c264575454b8075658116
#
_cell.length_a   1.000
_cell.length_b   1.000
_cell.length_c   1.000
_cell.angle_alpha   90.00
_cell.angle_beta   90.00
_cell.angle_gamma   90.00
#
_symmetry.space_group_name_H-M   'P 1'
#
loop_
_entity.id
_entity.type
_entity.pdbx_description
1 polymer ?
#
loop_
_entity_poly.entity_id
_entity_poly.type
_entity_poly.pdbx_seq_one_letter_code
_entity_poly.pdbx_strand_id
1 'polypeptide(L)'
;MPEPSGRPDPAGGAPLRTTLELRWADTDQYRHVNNVAAVRLAEEARIRLLGLPEKPEHFPSGATPILAMLGTGTFTMTVGQRIEYTAEMPYAGQSVVADVWLSKIGSRSLTMDARVGDGGAVVYFIARVTVVIMDVASHTPRPLTDAETAHLTAYLGEPLGFRD
;
A
#
# COMPACT_ATOMS: atom_id res chain seq x y z
N MET A 1 -27.73 -15.72 -11.25
CA MET A 1 -26.65 -14.74 -11.02
C MET A 1 -25.76 -15.29 -9.93
N PRO A 2 -24.51 -15.67 -10.17
CA PRO A 2 -23.60 -15.97 -9.07
C PRO A 2 -23.31 -14.68 -8.33
N GLU A 3 -23.48 -14.70 -7.01
CA GLU A 3 -23.07 -13.61 -6.14
C GLU A 3 -21.57 -13.34 -6.34
N PRO A 4 -21.12 -12.06 -6.36
CA PRO A 4 -19.70 -11.77 -6.40
C PRO A 4 -19.06 -12.36 -5.14
N SER A 5 -18.13 -13.29 -5.38
CA SER A 5 -17.35 -13.96 -4.34
C SER A 5 -16.81 -12.93 -3.34
N GLY A 6 -17.21 -13.11 -2.10
CA GLY A 6 -16.95 -12.20 -1.00
C GLY A 6 -15.48 -11.78 -0.93
N ARG A 7 -15.30 -10.48 -0.76
CA ARG A 7 -14.08 -9.86 -0.28
C ARG A 7 -13.53 -10.72 0.86
N PRO A 8 -12.29 -11.23 0.79
CA PRO A 8 -11.68 -11.74 2.01
C PRO A 8 -11.50 -10.55 2.93
N ASP A 9 -12.24 -10.51 4.03
CA ASP A 9 -11.93 -9.61 5.13
C ASP A 9 -10.50 -9.90 5.58
N PRO A 10 -9.61 -8.90 5.64
CA PRO A 10 -8.28 -9.12 6.19
C PRO A 10 -8.44 -9.56 7.64
N ALA A 11 -7.82 -10.68 7.98
CA ALA A 11 -7.84 -11.19 9.35
C ALA A 11 -7.17 -10.17 10.27
N GLY A 12 -7.95 -9.38 10.99
CA GLY A 12 -7.49 -8.54 12.07
C GLY A 12 -7.63 -7.03 11.89
N GLY A 13 -7.42 -6.44 10.73
CA GLY A 13 -7.54 -4.99 10.54
C GLY A 13 -8.20 -4.65 9.19
N ALA A 14 -9.03 -3.61 9.18
CA ALA A 14 -9.54 -3.09 7.92
C ALA A 14 -8.38 -2.49 7.11
N PRO A 15 -8.30 -2.75 5.79
CA PRO A 15 -7.31 -2.10 4.94
C PRO A 15 -7.50 -0.58 4.97
N LEU A 16 -6.42 0.16 4.87
CA LEU A 16 -6.50 1.58 4.60
C LEU A 16 -7.06 1.77 3.19
N ARG A 17 -8.26 2.35 3.11
CA ARG A 17 -8.85 2.73 1.83
C ARG A 17 -8.53 4.18 1.52
N THR A 18 -7.95 4.44 0.36
CA THR A 18 -7.59 5.78 -0.09
C THR A 18 -7.91 5.98 -1.56
N THR A 19 -8.20 7.22 -1.94
CA THR A 19 -8.43 7.61 -3.33
C THR A 19 -7.14 8.20 -3.90
N LEU A 20 -6.73 7.72 -5.08
CA LEU A 20 -5.55 8.19 -5.80
C LEU A 20 -5.99 8.87 -7.09
N GLU A 21 -5.46 10.04 -7.35
CA GLU A 21 -5.79 10.80 -8.55
C GLU A 21 -4.98 10.33 -9.76
N LEU A 22 -5.68 10.15 -10.88
CA LEU A 22 -5.07 9.93 -12.18
C LEU A 22 -4.78 11.26 -12.85
N ARG A 23 -3.64 11.35 -13.52
CA ARG A 23 -3.20 12.51 -14.29
C ARG A 23 -3.28 12.19 -15.76
N TRP A 24 -3.51 13.20 -16.59
CA TRP A 24 -3.44 13.02 -18.03
C TRP A 24 -2.09 12.40 -18.48
N ALA A 25 -1.00 12.79 -17.83
CA ALA A 25 0.33 12.27 -18.10
C ALA A 25 0.51 10.78 -17.71
N ASP A 26 -0.44 10.19 -16.98
CA ASP A 26 -0.43 8.76 -16.66
C ASP A 26 -0.92 7.88 -17.81
N THR A 27 -1.45 8.49 -18.89
CA THR A 27 -2.01 7.76 -20.03
C THR A 27 -0.96 7.41 -21.08
N ASP A 28 -1.17 6.28 -21.72
CA ASP A 28 -0.46 5.88 -22.93
C ASP A 28 -1.24 6.26 -24.21
N GLN A 29 -0.66 5.89 -25.35
CA GLN A 29 -1.27 6.13 -26.67
C GLN A 29 -2.60 5.37 -26.88
N TYR A 30 -2.90 4.37 -26.06
CA TYR A 30 -4.13 3.57 -26.12
C TYR A 30 -5.21 4.09 -25.17
N ARG A 31 -4.97 5.22 -24.48
CA ARG A 31 -5.83 5.82 -23.45
C ARG A 31 -5.99 4.96 -22.20
N HIS A 32 -5.04 4.08 -21.95
CA HIS A 32 -4.94 3.33 -20.70
C HIS A 32 -3.91 3.99 -19.79
N VAL A 33 -4.05 3.75 -18.50
CA VAL A 33 -3.02 4.14 -17.55
C VAL A 33 -1.79 3.24 -17.76
N ASN A 34 -0.65 3.85 -18.04
CA ASN A 34 0.55 3.11 -18.38
C ASN A 34 1.16 2.39 -17.17
N ASN A 35 2.02 1.40 -17.43
CA ASN A 35 2.62 0.57 -16.39
C ASN A 35 3.48 1.36 -15.39
N VAL A 36 4.13 2.44 -15.83
CA VAL A 36 4.95 3.29 -14.95
C VAL A 36 4.06 4.05 -13.98
N ALA A 37 2.90 4.52 -14.44
CA ALA A 37 1.92 5.17 -13.57
C ALA A 37 1.35 4.20 -12.53
N ALA A 38 1.15 2.92 -12.87
CA ALA A 38 0.72 1.91 -11.91
C ALA A 38 1.75 1.72 -10.77
N VAL A 39 3.06 1.73 -11.10
CA VAL A 39 4.14 1.71 -10.09
C VAL A 39 4.06 2.91 -9.16
N ARG A 40 3.87 4.11 -9.72
CA ARG A 40 3.70 5.36 -8.94
C ARG A 40 2.46 5.30 -8.04
N LEU A 41 1.33 4.81 -8.55
CA LEU A 41 0.10 4.66 -7.77
C LEU A 41 0.30 3.67 -6.60
N ALA A 42 0.99 2.56 -6.83
CA ALA A 42 1.34 1.61 -5.77
C ALA A 42 2.25 2.24 -4.70
N GLU A 43 3.21 3.08 -5.11
CA GLU A 43 4.06 3.82 -4.19
C GLU A 43 3.24 4.83 -3.38
N GLU A 44 2.38 5.61 -4.02
CA GLU A 44 1.52 6.59 -3.36
C GLU A 44 0.59 5.93 -2.34
N ALA A 45 -0.02 4.79 -2.70
CA ALA A 45 -0.84 3.99 -1.79
C ALA A 45 -0.05 3.55 -0.55
N ARG A 46 1.16 3.03 -0.75
CA ARG A 46 2.07 2.62 0.33
C ARG A 46 2.43 3.78 1.24
N ILE A 47 2.79 4.94 0.67
CA ILE A 47 3.15 6.13 1.45
C ILE A 47 1.98 6.59 2.30
N ARG A 48 0.75 6.48 1.80
CA ARG A 48 -0.44 6.81 2.59
C ARG A 48 -0.68 5.83 3.75
N LEU A 49 -0.38 4.53 3.58
CA LEU A 49 -0.44 3.58 4.69
C LEU A 49 0.65 3.85 5.73
N LEU A 50 1.88 4.11 5.29
CA LEU A 50 2.98 4.44 6.18
C LEU A 50 2.73 5.76 6.91
N GLY A 51 2.07 6.72 6.23
CA GLY A 51 1.82 8.07 6.69
C GLY A 51 3.09 8.91 6.71
N LEU A 52 3.01 10.12 6.20
CA LEU A 52 4.11 11.07 6.32
C LEU A 52 3.95 11.80 7.66
N PRO A 53 4.98 11.81 8.53
CA PRO A 53 4.91 12.49 9.83
C PRO A 53 4.56 13.98 9.69
N GLU A 54 4.92 14.57 8.56
CA GLU A 54 4.73 15.99 8.25
C GLU A 54 3.34 16.33 7.70
N LYS A 55 2.51 15.31 7.39
CA LYS A 55 1.16 15.48 6.82
C LYS A 55 0.15 14.53 7.45
N PRO A 56 -0.08 14.65 8.76
CA PRO A 56 -1.01 13.77 9.47
C PRO A 56 -2.46 13.91 8.99
N GLU A 57 -2.81 15.03 8.36
CA GLU A 57 -4.14 15.27 7.78
C GLU A 57 -4.50 14.34 6.62
N HIS A 58 -3.52 13.70 6.00
CA HIS A 58 -3.74 12.68 4.97
C HIS A 58 -4.05 11.30 5.55
N PHE A 59 -4.01 11.17 6.87
CA PHE A 59 -4.31 9.91 7.55
C PHE A 59 -5.75 9.91 8.05
N PRO A 60 -6.45 8.77 8.03
CA PRO A 60 -7.79 8.67 8.60
C PRO A 60 -7.78 9.14 10.06
N SER A 61 -8.80 9.92 10.46
CA SER A 61 -8.91 10.44 11.82
C SER A 61 -8.93 9.28 12.83
N GLY A 62 -8.08 9.36 13.84
CA GLY A 62 -7.97 8.35 14.91
C GLY A 62 -6.96 7.23 14.67
N ALA A 63 -6.32 7.17 13.49
CA ALA A 63 -5.22 6.23 13.24
C ALA A 63 -3.87 6.93 13.41
N THR A 64 -2.91 6.25 14.03
CA THR A 64 -1.53 6.73 14.12
C THR A 64 -0.75 6.26 12.90
N PRO A 65 -0.16 7.17 12.11
CA PRO A 65 0.68 6.80 10.99
C PRO A 65 1.83 5.87 11.42
N ILE A 66 2.11 4.84 10.63
CA ILE A 66 3.15 3.87 10.95
C ILE A 66 4.51 4.55 11.14
N LEU A 67 4.88 5.49 10.24
CA LEU A 67 6.16 6.21 10.36
C LEU A 67 6.20 7.13 11.59
N ALA A 68 5.09 7.73 11.97
CA ALA A 68 5.03 8.54 13.20
C ALA A 68 5.25 7.69 14.44
N MET A 69 4.73 6.47 14.46
CA MET A 69 4.92 5.51 15.54
C MET A 69 6.37 5.00 15.59
N LEU A 70 7.01 4.76 14.44
CA LEU A 70 8.42 4.34 14.35
C LEU A 70 9.41 5.44 14.74
N GLY A 71 8.95 6.70 14.80
CA GLY A 71 9.73 7.85 15.25
C GLY A 71 10.63 8.47 14.18
N THR A 72 11.07 9.71 14.45
CA THR A 72 11.86 10.53 13.52
C THR A 72 13.26 9.99 13.23
N GLY A 73 13.79 9.10 14.07
CA GLY A 73 15.07 8.41 13.85
C GLY A 73 14.99 7.23 12.88
N THR A 74 13.86 7.06 12.20
CA THR A 74 13.59 5.90 11.35
C THR A 74 13.15 6.35 9.96
N PHE A 75 13.64 5.66 8.94
CA PHE A 75 13.09 5.74 7.58
C PHE A 75 12.90 4.33 7.00
N THR A 76 12.19 4.24 5.89
CA THR A 76 11.99 2.96 5.19
C THR A 76 12.69 2.96 3.85
N MET A 77 13.32 1.84 3.50
CA MET A 77 13.95 1.64 2.20
C MET A 77 13.25 0.50 1.46
N THR A 78 12.75 0.75 0.26
CA THR A 78 12.16 -0.28 -0.59
C THR A 78 13.25 -1.22 -1.09
N VAL A 79 13.08 -2.52 -0.84
CA VAL A 79 14.03 -3.58 -1.25
C VAL A 79 13.44 -4.53 -2.29
N GLY A 80 12.14 -4.49 -2.50
CA GLY A 80 11.49 -5.30 -3.52
C GLY A 80 10.06 -4.87 -3.74
N GLN A 81 9.60 -5.02 -4.99
CA GLN A 81 8.19 -4.84 -5.32
C GLN A 81 7.78 -5.79 -6.44
N ARG A 82 6.52 -6.17 -6.42
CA ARG A 82 5.86 -6.95 -7.45
C ARG A 82 4.53 -6.31 -7.78
N ILE A 83 4.24 -6.15 -9.05
CA ILE A 83 2.94 -5.67 -9.54
C ILE A 83 2.42 -6.71 -10.52
N GLU A 84 1.13 -6.98 -10.42
CA GLU A 84 0.42 -7.86 -11.32
C GLU A 84 -0.83 -7.16 -11.83
N TYR A 85 -0.92 -7.03 -13.14
CA TYR A 85 -2.06 -6.40 -13.82
C TYR A 85 -3.18 -7.43 -14.00
N THR A 86 -4.36 -7.07 -13.55
CA THR A 86 -5.53 -7.96 -13.56
C THR A 86 -6.61 -7.50 -14.54
N ALA A 87 -6.63 -6.21 -14.88
CA ALA A 87 -7.52 -5.63 -15.89
C ALA A 87 -6.89 -4.36 -16.48
N GLU A 88 -7.35 -3.98 -17.66
CA GLU A 88 -7.02 -2.69 -18.24
C GLU A 88 -7.57 -1.56 -17.37
N MET A 89 -6.76 -0.54 -17.14
CA MET A 89 -7.16 0.64 -16.39
C MET A 89 -7.40 1.81 -17.35
N PRO A 90 -8.66 2.10 -17.69
CA PRO A 90 -8.96 3.21 -18.59
C PRO A 90 -8.69 4.54 -17.89
N TYR A 91 -8.23 5.53 -18.65
CA TYR A 91 -8.18 6.91 -18.20
C TYR A 91 -9.48 7.63 -18.60
N ALA A 92 -10.25 8.03 -17.61
CA ALA A 92 -11.47 8.81 -17.81
C ALA A 92 -11.44 10.15 -17.04
N GLY A 93 -10.25 10.65 -16.71
CA GLY A 93 -10.08 11.88 -15.90
C GLY A 93 -10.52 11.72 -14.44
N GLN A 94 -10.52 10.49 -13.94
CA GLN A 94 -11.04 10.10 -12.63
C GLN A 94 -9.93 9.66 -11.69
N SER A 95 -10.32 9.40 -10.46
CA SER A 95 -9.50 8.77 -9.45
C SER A 95 -9.71 7.25 -9.44
N VAL A 96 -8.75 6.53 -8.87
CA VAL A 96 -8.86 5.12 -8.51
C VAL A 96 -8.83 4.95 -7.01
N VAL A 97 -9.29 3.81 -6.53
CA VAL A 97 -9.31 3.48 -5.10
C VAL A 97 -8.25 2.42 -4.83
N ALA A 98 -7.44 2.67 -3.81
CA ALA A 98 -6.48 1.71 -3.29
C ALA A 98 -6.90 1.22 -1.90
N ASP A 99 -6.92 -0.09 -1.72
CA ASP A 99 -6.98 -0.75 -0.42
C ASP A 99 -5.57 -1.27 -0.10
N VAL A 100 -4.99 -0.85 1.02
CA VAL A 100 -3.60 -1.14 1.39
C VAL A 100 -3.53 -1.66 2.82
N TRP A 101 -2.71 -2.68 3.06
CA TRP A 101 -2.50 -3.27 4.40
C TRP A 101 -1.11 -3.88 4.53
N LEU A 102 -0.71 -4.21 5.75
CA LEU A 102 0.47 -5.05 5.98
C LEU A 102 0.11 -6.51 5.73
N SER A 103 0.87 -7.20 4.91
CA SER A 103 0.73 -8.64 4.67
C SER A 103 1.78 -9.47 5.41
N LYS A 104 2.85 -8.82 5.90
CA LYS A 104 3.87 -9.47 6.72
C LYS A 104 4.62 -8.44 7.56
N ILE A 105 4.89 -8.81 8.80
CA ILE A 105 5.78 -8.09 9.71
C ILE A 105 7.00 -8.98 9.95
N GLY A 106 8.17 -8.54 9.49
CA GLY A 106 9.45 -9.20 9.75
C GLY A 106 10.17 -8.56 10.93
N SER A 107 11.34 -9.07 11.30
CA SER A 107 12.14 -8.51 12.39
C SER A 107 12.68 -7.10 12.09
N ARG A 108 12.91 -6.78 10.82
CA ARG A 108 13.46 -5.50 10.32
C ARG A 108 12.77 -4.99 9.08
N SER A 109 11.65 -5.58 8.69
CA SER A 109 10.99 -5.30 7.42
C SER A 109 9.48 -5.38 7.54
N LEU A 110 8.80 -4.65 6.68
CA LEU A 110 7.36 -4.71 6.48
C LEU A 110 7.07 -5.08 5.02
N THR A 111 6.12 -5.97 4.81
CA THR A 111 5.57 -6.23 3.48
C THR A 111 4.15 -5.68 3.44
N MET A 112 3.88 -4.88 2.44
CA MET A 112 2.58 -4.24 2.22
C MET A 112 1.98 -4.75 0.93
N ASP A 113 0.70 -5.09 0.98
CA ASP A 113 -0.09 -5.46 -0.16
C ASP A 113 -1.11 -4.37 -0.48
N ALA A 114 -1.39 -4.18 -1.74
CA ALA A 114 -2.37 -3.22 -2.22
C ALA A 114 -3.22 -3.80 -3.35
N ARG A 115 -4.50 -3.43 -3.37
CA ARG A 115 -5.39 -3.57 -4.52
C ARG A 115 -5.76 -2.19 -5.02
N VAL A 116 -5.61 -1.97 -6.31
CA VAL A 116 -6.00 -0.71 -6.94
C VAL A 116 -7.08 -1.00 -7.98
N GLY A 117 -8.20 -0.32 -7.87
CA GLY A 117 -9.37 -0.57 -8.70
C GLY A 117 -10.32 0.62 -8.79
N ASP A 118 -11.54 0.36 -9.25
CA ASP A 118 -12.61 1.36 -9.37
C ASP A 118 -13.32 1.69 -8.04
N GLY A 119 -12.95 0.99 -6.98
CA GLY A 119 -13.62 1.05 -5.67
C GLY A 119 -14.84 0.13 -5.55
N GLY A 120 -15.21 -0.55 -6.63
CA GLY A 120 -16.28 -1.55 -6.73
C GLY A 120 -15.75 -2.95 -7.03
N ALA A 121 -16.19 -3.51 -8.15
CA ALA A 121 -15.90 -4.90 -8.52
C ALA A 121 -14.59 -5.07 -9.30
N VAL A 122 -14.08 -4.02 -9.95
CA VAL A 122 -12.92 -4.12 -10.84
C VAL A 122 -11.63 -3.79 -10.09
N VAL A 123 -10.72 -4.75 -10.07
CA VAL A 123 -9.33 -4.55 -9.63
C VAL A 123 -8.48 -4.45 -10.89
N TYR A 124 -7.77 -3.35 -11.05
CA TYR A 124 -6.89 -3.10 -12.20
C TYR A 124 -5.53 -3.74 -12.02
N PHE A 125 -4.98 -3.64 -10.81
CA PHE A 125 -3.74 -4.32 -10.47
C PHE A 125 -3.65 -4.59 -8.96
N ILE A 126 -2.81 -5.54 -8.62
CA ILE A 126 -2.37 -5.81 -7.25
C ILE A 126 -0.88 -5.55 -7.14
N ALA A 127 -0.45 -5.12 -5.96
CA ALA A 127 0.95 -4.82 -5.70
C ALA A 127 1.38 -5.39 -4.36
N ARG A 128 2.64 -5.81 -4.28
CA ARG A 128 3.34 -6.15 -3.04
C ARG A 128 4.63 -5.37 -2.99
N VAL A 129 4.90 -4.71 -1.87
CA VAL A 129 6.12 -3.96 -1.64
C VAL A 129 6.72 -4.37 -0.31
N THR A 130 8.01 -4.68 -0.30
CA THR A 130 8.77 -4.93 0.93
C THR A 130 9.70 -3.76 1.20
N VAL A 131 9.62 -3.24 2.41
CA VAL A 131 10.52 -2.20 2.90
C VAL A 131 11.31 -2.70 4.11
N VAL A 132 12.53 -2.22 4.24
CA VAL A 132 13.38 -2.43 5.41
C VAL A 132 13.32 -1.19 6.29
N ILE A 133 13.25 -1.39 7.59
CA ILE A 133 13.27 -0.35 8.61
C ILE A 133 14.72 0.03 8.86
N MET A 134 15.04 1.30 8.61
CA MET A 134 16.40 1.83 8.67
C MET A 134 16.53 2.84 9.81
N ASP A 135 17.67 2.82 10.47
CA ASP A 135 18.07 3.87 11.39
C ASP A 135 18.70 5.04 10.63
N VAL A 136 18.24 6.26 10.91
CA VAL A 136 18.69 7.48 10.22
C VAL A 136 20.15 7.79 10.49
N ALA A 137 20.63 7.61 11.73
CA ALA A 137 21.97 8.00 12.11
C ALA A 137 23.05 7.07 11.56
N SER A 138 22.80 5.75 11.62
CA SER A 138 23.75 4.73 11.18
C SER A 138 23.57 4.29 9.73
N HIS A 139 22.43 4.62 9.11
CA HIS A 139 22.04 4.10 7.79
C HIS A 139 22.06 2.55 7.70
N THR A 140 21.76 1.88 8.81
CA THR A 140 21.70 0.41 8.88
C THR A 140 20.30 -0.07 9.21
N PRO A 141 19.92 -1.31 8.80
CA PRO A 141 18.67 -1.90 9.21
C PRO A 141 18.57 -2.03 10.74
N ARG A 142 17.47 -1.55 11.31
CA ARG A 142 17.19 -1.71 12.73
C ARG A 142 16.04 -2.71 12.97
N PRO A 143 16.09 -3.49 14.06
CA PRO A 143 14.96 -4.33 14.43
C PRO A 143 13.77 -3.49 14.90
N LEU A 144 12.58 -4.05 14.71
CA LEU A 144 11.37 -3.56 15.36
C LEU A 144 11.40 -3.97 16.83
N THR A 145 10.90 -3.11 17.69
CA THR A 145 10.65 -3.44 19.10
C THR A 145 9.35 -4.23 19.24
N ASP A 146 9.17 -4.89 20.40
CA ASP A 146 7.93 -5.63 20.69
C ASP A 146 6.71 -4.70 20.67
N ALA A 147 6.84 -3.47 21.19
CA ALA A 147 5.78 -2.47 21.18
C ALA A 147 5.40 -2.04 19.76
N GLU A 148 6.39 -1.80 18.89
CA GLU A 148 6.16 -1.49 17.47
C GLU A 148 5.49 -2.65 16.75
N THR A 149 5.95 -3.88 16.97
CA THR A 149 5.36 -5.09 16.39
C THR A 149 3.90 -5.26 16.82
N ALA A 150 3.60 -5.08 18.10
CA ALA A 150 2.24 -5.15 18.62
C ALA A 150 1.32 -4.11 17.99
N HIS A 151 1.80 -2.87 17.81
CA HIS A 151 1.03 -1.81 17.16
C HIS A 151 0.77 -2.13 15.68
N LEU A 152 1.79 -2.60 14.96
CA LEU A 152 1.70 -2.93 13.54
C LEU A 152 0.74 -4.08 13.25
N THR A 153 0.52 -4.97 14.21
CA THR A 153 -0.41 -6.10 14.07
C THR A 153 -1.84 -5.65 13.77
N ALA A 154 -2.23 -4.46 14.18
CA ALA A 154 -3.55 -3.88 13.86
C ALA A 154 -3.75 -3.62 12.35
N TYR A 155 -2.68 -3.54 11.58
CA TYR A 155 -2.69 -3.31 10.13
C TYR A 155 -2.47 -4.60 9.32
N LEU A 156 -2.32 -5.74 10.01
CA LEU A 156 -2.00 -7.01 9.37
C LEU A 156 -3.26 -7.63 8.76
N GLY A 157 -3.17 -8.00 7.49
CA GLY A 157 -4.20 -8.69 6.73
C GLY A 157 -3.64 -9.88 5.96
N GLU A 158 -4.52 -10.63 5.32
CA GLU A 158 -4.14 -11.80 4.53
C GLU A 158 -3.28 -11.40 3.32
N PRO A 159 -2.18 -12.11 3.05
CA PRO A 159 -1.36 -11.86 1.88
C PRO A 159 -2.13 -12.10 0.57
N LEU A 160 -1.91 -11.24 -0.41
CA LEU A 160 -2.42 -11.45 -1.76
C LEU A 160 -1.77 -12.68 -2.42
N GLY A 161 -2.57 -13.46 -3.14
CA GLY A 161 -2.07 -14.46 -4.08
C GLY A 161 -1.64 -13.80 -5.39
N PHE A 162 -0.43 -14.08 -5.82
CA PHE A 162 0.11 -13.68 -7.13
C PHE A 162 0.21 -14.90 -8.03
N ARG A 163 0.07 -14.71 -9.33
CA ARG A 163 0.30 -15.78 -10.31
C ARG A 163 1.78 -16.19 -10.26
N ASP A 164 2.05 -17.46 -10.43
CA ASP A 164 3.41 -18.03 -10.49
C ASP A 164 4.15 -17.60 -11.78
#